data_576ddf1b6b9c354f7fa406383f2aac7a
#
_entry.id   576ddf1b6b9c354f7fa406383f2aac7a
#
_cell.length_a   1.000
_cell.length_b   1.000
_cell.length_c   1.000
_cell.angle_alpha   90.00
_cell.angle_beta   90.00
_cell.angle_gamma   90.00
#
_symmetry.space_group_name_H-M   'P 1'
#
loop_
_entity.id
_entity.type
_entity.pdbx_description
1 polymer ?
#
loop_
_entity_poly.entity_id
_entity_poly.type
_entity_poly.pdbx_seq_one_letter_code
_entity_poly.pdbx_strand_id
1 'polypeptide(L)'
;MKFFVRAAVVVAGLGVTGAVAQPDASGIEAHLAAAKAAAGFDFSGTLARVCVAPQTGPGADVAPPPPPDRATWFTDPAKVFDNLYFVGTKFHSSWALTTSEGIILIDTLYDYASEEAIVGGLKKLGLDPAAVKYVIISHAHGDHVGGAKLMQDRFGSRIVMGEPDWDAIEKSVNRKPKRDIVAADGQKVTLGDTSVTLVLTPGHTPGTVSMLFQVRDNGAPLMVAYSGGTAFNFPNDAAHFDTYINSQRKMAVLAAAANATILMSNHSEFDNAVTKIKTLAGRKPGEPHPFDLGRDAVARYFKVLDECAQVARLKLM
;
A
#
# COMPACT_ATOMS: atom_id res chain seq x y z
N MET A 1 -39.57 -78.38 19.69
CA MET A 1 -38.38 -77.81 19.14
C MET A 1 -38.73 -76.68 18.16
N LYS A 2 -38.60 -75.42 18.60
CA LYS A 2 -38.86 -74.23 17.74
C LYS A 2 -37.53 -73.62 17.36
N PHE A 3 -37.17 -73.63 16.08
CA PHE A 3 -35.97 -72.96 15.52
C PHE A 3 -36.30 -71.51 15.27
N PHE A 4 -35.56 -70.61 15.92
CA PHE A 4 -35.54 -69.17 15.61
C PHE A 4 -34.43 -68.90 14.56
N VAL A 5 -34.84 -68.46 13.37
CA VAL A 5 -33.91 -67.91 12.37
C VAL A 5 -33.72 -66.43 12.69
N ARG A 6 -32.49 -66.03 12.99
CA ARG A 6 -32.09 -64.59 13.11
C ARG A 6 -31.68 -64.12 11.74
N ALA A 7 -32.42 -63.15 11.18
CA ALA A 7 -32.00 -62.43 10.01
C ALA A 7 -31.00 -61.29 10.42
N ALA A 8 -29.80 -61.33 9.85
CA ALA A 8 -28.82 -60.23 9.98
C ALA A 8 -29.10 -59.18 8.92
N VAL A 9 -29.41 -57.96 9.33
CA VAL A 9 -29.54 -56.79 8.44
C VAL A 9 -28.16 -56.20 8.28
N VAL A 10 -27.57 -56.27 7.10
CA VAL A 10 -26.34 -55.57 6.74
C VAL A 10 -26.73 -54.15 6.27
N VAL A 11 -26.43 -53.15 7.07
CA VAL A 11 -26.58 -51.75 6.64
C VAL A 11 -25.27 -51.35 5.92
N ALA A 12 -25.38 -51.25 4.58
CA ALA A 12 -24.30 -50.69 3.78
C ALA A 12 -24.29 -49.16 3.96
N GLY A 13 -23.34 -48.65 4.74
CA GLY A 13 -23.09 -47.23 4.85
C GLY A 13 -22.43 -46.70 3.57
N LEU A 14 -23.17 -45.93 2.78
CA LEU A 14 -22.62 -45.13 1.70
C LEU A 14 -21.81 -43.97 2.32
N GLY A 15 -20.49 -44.15 2.45
CA GLY A 15 -19.56 -43.06 2.77
C GLY A 15 -19.46 -42.12 1.57
N VAL A 16 -20.11 -40.96 1.67
CA VAL A 16 -19.89 -39.85 0.73
C VAL A 16 -18.51 -39.26 1.12
N THR A 17 -17.45 -39.72 0.48
CA THR A 17 -16.16 -39.03 0.50
C THR A 17 -16.30 -37.78 -0.34
N GLY A 18 -16.54 -36.64 0.29
CA GLY A 18 -16.42 -35.34 -0.36
C GLY A 18 -15.00 -35.22 -0.94
N ALA A 19 -14.86 -35.25 -2.24
CA ALA A 19 -13.62 -34.93 -2.91
C ALA A 19 -13.29 -33.48 -2.59
N VAL A 20 -12.26 -33.24 -1.78
CA VAL A 20 -11.65 -31.92 -1.64
C VAL A 20 -11.09 -31.61 -3.02
N ALA A 21 -11.61 -30.58 -3.68
CA ALA A 21 -11.10 -30.12 -4.97
C ALA A 21 -9.60 -29.81 -4.81
N GLN A 22 -8.77 -30.42 -5.64
CA GLN A 22 -7.36 -30.07 -5.66
C GLN A 22 -7.20 -28.68 -6.31
N PRO A 23 -6.30 -27.83 -5.80
CA PRO A 23 -6.01 -26.54 -6.42
C PRO A 23 -5.69 -26.72 -7.91
N ASP A 24 -6.16 -25.80 -8.75
CA ASP A 24 -5.83 -25.78 -10.18
C ASP A 24 -4.35 -25.47 -10.38
N ALA A 25 -3.51 -26.51 -10.37
CA ALA A 25 -2.05 -26.39 -10.50
C ALA A 25 -1.66 -25.69 -11.82
N SER A 26 -2.39 -25.91 -12.91
CA SER A 26 -2.08 -25.31 -14.22
C SER A 26 -2.38 -23.81 -14.24
N GLY A 27 -3.47 -23.38 -13.61
CA GLY A 27 -3.79 -21.97 -13.42
C GLY A 27 -2.79 -21.24 -12.51
N ILE A 28 -2.39 -21.89 -11.41
CA ILE A 28 -1.37 -21.35 -10.50
C ILE A 28 -0.04 -21.13 -11.23
N GLU A 29 0.43 -22.11 -12.00
CA GLU A 29 1.69 -22.00 -12.76
C GLU A 29 1.63 -20.89 -13.82
N ALA A 30 0.51 -20.79 -14.54
CA ALA A 30 0.30 -19.75 -15.55
C ALA A 30 0.36 -18.33 -14.95
N HIS A 31 -0.37 -18.09 -13.85
CA HIS A 31 -0.35 -16.80 -13.14
C HIS A 31 1.03 -16.49 -12.55
N LEU A 32 1.74 -17.47 -11.98
CA LEU A 32 3.08 -17.27 -11.46
C LEU A 32 4.09 -16.93 -12.59
N ALA A 33 3.99 -17.57 -13.75
CA ALA A 33 4.80 -17.24 -14.90
C ALA A 33 4.50 -15.81 -15.42
N ALA A 34 3.23 -15.41 -15.48
CA ALA A 34 2.83 -14.07 -15.87
C ALA A 34 3.30 -13.01 -14.88
N ALA A 35 3.23 -13.28 -13.57
CA ALA A 35 3.75 -12.40 -12.54
C ALA A 35 5.28 -12.21 -12.66
N LYS A 36 6.04 -13.30 -12.87
CA LYS A 36 7.50 -13.25 -13.09
C LYS A 36 7.86 -12.44 -14.33
N ALA A 37 7.16 -12.68 -15.44
CA ALA A 37 7.37 -11.91 -16.67
C ALA A 37 7.07 -10.42 -16.50
N ALA A 38 5.99 -10.08 -15.79
CA ALA A 38 5.64 -8.69 -15.50
C ALA A 38 6.64 -8.00 -14.56
N ALA A 39 7.14 -8.72 -13.54
CA ALA A 39 8.08 -8.15 -12.57
C ALA A 39 9.38 -7.70 -13.23
N GLY A 40 9.92 -8.49 -14.13
CA GLY A 40 11.24 -8.22 -14.71
C GLY A 40 12.29 -7.98 -13.61
N PHE A 41 13.20 -7.07 -13.87
CA PHE A 41 14.19 -6.64 -12.87
C PHE A 41 13.60 -5.61 -11.88
N ASP A 42 12.77 -4.70 -12.39
CA ASP A 42 12.28 -3.53 -11.64
C ASP A 42 11.46 -3.91 -10.37
N PHE A 43 10.67 -4.99 -10.46
CA PHE A 43 9.74 -5.41 -9.41
C PHE A 43 10.04 -6.82 -8.86
N SER A 44 11.28 -7.28 -8.99
CA SER A 44 11.70 -8.59 -8.45
C SER A 44 11.52 -8.66 -6.92
N GLY A 45 11.78 -7.56 -6.21
CA GLY A 45 11.53 -7.44 -4.76
C GLY A 45 10.03 -7.51 -4.43
N THR A 46 9.19 -6.81 -5.18
CA THR A 46 7.73 -6.86 -5.05
C THR A 46 7.21 -8.28 -5.30
N LEU A 47 7.64 -8.93 -6.38
CA LEU A 47 7.29 -10.31 -6.70
C LEU A 47 7.63 -11.26 -5.54
N ALA A 48 8.85 -11.16 -5.00
CA ALA A 48 9.32 -12.01 -3.92
C ALA A 48 8.48 -11.87 -2.64
N ARG A 49 7.84 -10.71 -2.43
CA ARG A 49 7.03 -10.44 -1.24
C ARG A 49 5.56 -10.75 -1.40
N VAL A 50 4.98 -10.52 -2.57
CA VAL A 50 3.53 -10.70 -2.78
C VAL A 50 3.16 -12.04 -3.39
N CYS A 51 4.04 -12.70 -4.14
CA CYS A 51 3.81 -14.06 -4.68
C CYS A 51 4.16 -15.18 -3.69
N VAL A 52 4.43 -14.87 -2.44
CA VAL A 52 4.56 -15.85 -1.35
C VAL A 52 3.22 -16.05 -0.63
N ALA A 53 3.13 -17.11 0.18
CA ALA A 53 1.92 -17.33 1.00
C ALA A 53 1.68 -16.11 1.92
N PRO A 54 0.43 -15.65 2.06
CA PRO A 54 0.09 -14.58 2.98
C PRO A 54 0.62 -14.88 4.38
N GLN A 55 1.37 -13.93 4.94
CA GLN A 55 1.74 -14.01 6.34
C GLN A 55 0.61 -13.39 7.14
N THR A 56 -0.05 -14.19 7.96
CA THR A 56 -0.95 -13.66 8.97
C THR A 56 -0.11 -12.85 9.94
N GLY A 57 -0.19 -11.54 9.85
CA GLY A 57 0.41 -10.64 10.84
C GLY A 57 -0.16 -10.91 12.24
N PRO A 58 0.52 -10.50 13.31
CA PRO A 58 -0.04 -10.56 14.65
C PRO A 58 -1.40 -9.85 14.65
N GLY A 59 -2.42 -10.50 15.21
CA GLY A 59 -3.76 -9.91 15.32
C GLY A 59 -3.71 -8.54 16.01
N ALA A 60 -4.71 -7.72 15.77
CA ALA A 60 -4.82 -6.34 16.26
C ALA A 60 -4.72 -6.16 17.79
N ASP A 61 -4.76 -7.24 18.55
CA ASP A 61 -4.76 -7.24 20.03
C ASP A 61 -3.37 -7.41 20.65
N VAL A 62 -2.31 -7.51 19.84
CA VAL A 62 -0.94 -7.59 20.40
C VAL A 62 -0.44 -6.17 20.68
N ALA A 63 -0.02 -5.91 21.92
CA ALA A 63 0.62 -4.66 22.27
C ALA A 63 1.80 -4.38 21.31
N PRO A 64 1.92 -3.15 20.77
CA PRO A 64 3.00 -2.86 19.86
C PRO A 64 4.35 -3.12 20.55
N PRO A 65 5.31 -3.75 19.86
CA PRO A 65 6.64 -3.95 20.40
C PRO A 65 7.29 -2.59 20.75
N PRO A 66 8.26 -2.54 21.65
CA PRO A 66 8.99 -1.32 21.93
C PRO A 66 9.61 -0.78 20.64
N PRO A 67 9.79 0.55 20.53
CA PRO A 67 10.41 1.15 19.35
C PRO A 67 11.74 0.47 19.02
N PRO A 68 11.98 0.08 17.76
CA PRO A 68 13.23 -0.54 17.35
C PRO A 68 14.38 0.47 17.42
N ASP A 69 15.62 -0.03 17.47
CA ASP A 69 16.81 0.84 17.43
C ASP A 69 16.72 1.77 16.20
N ARG A 70 16.96 3.06 16.43
CA ARG A 70 16.91 4.10 15.40
C ARG A 70 17.75 3.75 14.17
N ALA A 71 18.93 3.15 14.36
CA ALA A 71 19.79 2.75 13.25
C ALA A 71 19.13 1.75 12.28
N THR A 72 18.13 1.01 12.73
CA THR A 72 17.45 0.03 11.89
C THR A 72 16.46 0.66 10.92
N TRP A 73 15.79 1.76 11.29
CA TRP A 73 14.71 2.36 10.50
C TRP A 73 15.02 3.74 9.91
N PHE A 74 15.89 4.54 10.55
CA PHE A 74 16.16 5.91 10.13
C PHE A 74 16.87 5.97 8.76
N THR A 75 16.43 6.91 7.94
CA THR A 75 17.14 7.35 6.72
C THR A 75 17.00 8.87 6.58
N ASP A 76 17.95 9.49 5.89
CA ASP A 76 17.91 10.93 5.70
C ASP A 76 16.75 11.33 4.77
N PRO A 77 16.07 12.46 5.07
CA PRO A 77 15.07 13.02 4.19
C PRO A 77 15.72 13.56 2.91
N ALA A 78 14.97 13.60 1.82
CA ALA A 78 15.49 14.01 0.52
C ALA A 78 14.46 14.79 -0.31
N LYS A 79 14.92 15.80 -1.07
CA LYS A 79 14.16 16.35 -2.17
C LYS A 79 14.23 15.36 -3.34
N VAL A 80 13.07 14.91 -3.85
CA VAL A 80 12.99 13.90 -4.90
C VAL A 80 12.54 14.49 -6.24
N PHE A 81 11.55 15.35 -6.22
CA PHE A 81 11.11 16.17 -7.35
C PHE A 81 11.10 17.65 -6.97
N ASP A 82 10.80 18.53 -7.89
CA ASP A 82 10.75 19.97 -7.61
C ASP A 82 9.78 20.27 -6.45
N ASN A 83 8.67 19.53 -6.40
CA ASN A 83 7.58 19.70 -5.45
C ASN A 83 7.30 18.45 -4.59
N LEU A 84 8.16 17.43 -4.58
CA LEU A 84 7.95 16.23 -3.76
C LEU A 84 9.20 15.87 -2.96
N TYR A 85 9.02 15.65 -1.66
CA TYR A 85 10.08 15.38 -0.71
C TYR A 85 9.79 14.09 0.06
N PHE A 86 10.83 13.28 0.26
CA PHE A 86 10.77 12.07 1.07
C PHE A 86 11.09 12.41 2.53
N VAL A 87 10.18 12.04 3.43
CA VAL A 87 10.33 12.17 4.88
C VAL A 87 9.98 10.86 5.59
N GLY A 88 10.26 9.75 4.92
CA GLY A 88 9.98 8.39 5.39
C GLY A 88 11.13 7.76 6.16
N THR A 89 11.04 6.45 6.30
CA THR A 89 12.05 5.58 6.91
C THR A 89 12.69 4.68 5.84
N LYS A 90 13.58 3.76 6.25
CA LYS A 90 14.14 2.76 5.33
C LYS A 90 13.08 1.86 4.70
N PHE A 91 11.97 1.63 5.39
CA PHE A 91 10.92 0.66 4.99
C PHE A 91 9.59 1.33 4.63
N HIS A 92 9.17 2.33 5.40
CA HIS A 92 7.86 2.98 5.25
C HIS A 92 8.05 4.37 4.65
N SER A 93 7.32 4.65 3.60
CA SER A 93 7.41 5.92 2.89
C SER A 93 6.43 6.93 3.47
N SER A 94 6.90 8.17 3.63
CA SER A 94 6.07 9.34 3.83
C SER A 94 6.55 10.43 2.89
N TRP A 95 5.59 11.10 2.23
CA TRP A 95 5.89 12.04 1.16
C TRP A 95 5.26 13.40 1.41
N ALA A 96 6.04 14.46 1.33
CA ALA A 96 5.57 15.83 1.43
C ALA A 96 5.48 16.45 0.03
N LEU A 97 4.26 16.68 -0.45
CA LEU A 97 3.97 17.33 -1.72
C LEU A 97 3.71 18.82 -1.47
N THR A 98 4.66 19.66 -1.87
CA THR A 98 4.56 21.12 -1.72
C THR A 98 3.70 21.72 -2.80
N THR A 99 2.94 22.74 -2.42
CA THR A 99 2.01 23.48 -3.27
C THR A 99 2.19 24.99 -3.06
N SER A 100 1.49 25.82 -3.81
CA SER A 100 1.51 27.27 -3.61
C SER A 100 0.89 27.74 -2.28
N GLU A 101 0.11 26.87 -1.57
CA GLU A 101 -0.61 27.22 -0.35
C GLU A 101 -0.23 26.35 0.87
N GLY A 102 0.79 25.52 0.75
CA GLY A 102 1.25 24.65 1.83
C GLY A 102 1.67 23.27 1.37
N ILE A 103 1.47 22.28 2.21
CA ILE A 103 1.95 20.90 2.00
C ILE A 103 0.79 19.92 2.15
N ILE A 104 0.71 18.94 1.24
CA ILE A 104 -0.06 17.71 1.38
C ILE A 104 0.92 16.63 1.78
N LEU A 105 0.76 16.04 2.97
CA LEU A 105 1.56 14.92 3.43
C LEU A 105 0.83 13.61 3.11
N ILE A 106 1.55 12.60 2.61
CA ILE A 106 1.04 11.25 2.36
C ILE A 106 1.70 10.32 3.37
N ASP A 107 0.88 9.67 4.19
CA ASP A 107 1.22 8.80 5.31
C ASP A 107 2.06 9.46 6.43
N THR A 108 2.01 8.86 7.62
CA THR A 108 2.63 9.46 8.82
C THR A 108 3.51 8.49 9.61
N LEU A 109 3.85 7.34 9.04
CA LEU A 109 4.74 6.35 9.67
C LEU A 109 4.19 5.77 10.99
N TYR A 110 4.98 4.96 11.69
CA TYR A 110 4.75 4.62 13.09
C TYR A 110 4.94 5.86 13.99
N ASP A 111 4.22 5.90 15.10
CA ASP A 111 4.25 6.99 16.09
C ASP A 111 5.67 7.29 16.60
N TYR A 112 6.49 6.24 16.86
CA TYR A 112 7.87 6.40 17.32
C TYR A 112 8.80 7.07 16.31
N ALA A 113 8.49 6.98 15.00
CA ALA A 113 9.31 7.52 13.93
C ALA A 113 8.85 8.91 13.46
N SER A 114 7.58 9.25 13.66
CA SER A 114 6.92 10.41 13.04
C SER A 114 7.56 11.74 13.43
N GLU A 115 7.91 11.95 14.69
CA GLU A 115 8.50 13.19 15.14
C GLU A 115 9.86 13.45 14.46
N GLU A 116 10.72 12.43 14.43
CA GLU A 116 12.06 12.59 13.90
C GLU A 116 12.07 12.59 12.37
N ALA A 117 11.43 11.60 11.74
CA ALA A 117 11.48 11.44 10.29
C ALA A 117 10.66 12.51 9.57
N ILE A 118 9.44 12.81 10.04
CA ILE A 118 8.54 13.76 9.36
C ILE A 118 8.83 15.18 9.83
N VAL A 119 8.61 15.49 11.13
CA VAL A 119 8.75 16.87 11.61
C VAL A 119 10.22 17.33 11.53
N GLY A 120 11.15 16.50 11.97
CA GLY A 120 12.58 16.75 11.86
C GLY A 120 13.05 16.79 10.40
N GLY A 121 12.57 15.86 9.57
CA GLY A 121 12.88 15.77 8.14
C GLY A 121 12.41 16.98 7.36
N LEU A 122 11.16 17.45 7.55
CA LEU A 122 10.65 18.68 6.94
C LEU A 122 11.55 19.87 7.28
N LYS A 123 11.87 20.08 8.57
CA LYS A 123 12.76 21.17 9.01
C LYS A 123 14.14 21.07 8.38
N LYS A 124 14.71 19.86 8.29
CA LYS A 124 16.03 19.63 7.67
C LYS A 124 16.03 19.98 6.19
N LEU A 125 14.89 19.83 5.52
CA LEU A 125 14.68 20.22 4.12
C LEU A 125 14.30 21.69 3.93
N GLY A 126 14.25 22.49 5.01
CA GLY A 126 13.83 23.89 4.97
C GLY A 126 12.32 24.10 4.81
N LEU A 127 11.53 23.06 5.08
CA LEU A 127 10.07 23.11 5.02
C LEU A 127 9.47 23.31 6.42
N ASP A 128 8.45 24.15 6.52
CA ASP A 128 7.74 24.37 7.78
C ASP A 128 6.70 23.25 8.02
N PRO A 129 6.80 22.47 9.11
CA PRO A 129 5.77 21.47 9.44
C PRO A 129 4.37 22.08 9.64
N ALA A 130 4.26 23.35 10.04
CA ALA A 130 2.98 24.04 10.17
C ALA A 130 2.31 24.37 8.81
N ALA A 131 3.07 24.28 7.72
CA ALA A 131 2.53 24.38 6.38
C ALA A 131 1.79 23.12 5.92
N VAL A 132 1.86 22.00 6.65
CA VAL A 132 1.10 20.77 6.32
C VAL A 132 -0.38 21.01 6.61
N LYS A 133 -1.17 21.16 5.55
CA LYS A 133 -2.62 21.43 5.63
C LYS A 133 -3.46 20.16 5.56
N TYR A 134 -3.04 19.20 4.74
CA TYR A 134 -3.70 17.90 4.60
C TYR A 134 -2.71 16.77 4.84
N VAL A 135 -3.21 15.72 5.46
CA VAL A 135 -2.51 14.42 5.60
C VAL A 135 -3.43 13.37 4.99
N ILE A 136 -2.99 12.74 3.91
CA ILE A 136 -3.71 11.64 3.28
C ILE A 136 -3.10 10.35 3.78
N ILE A 137 -3.90 9.54 4.49
CA ILE A 137 -3.50 8.24 5.00
C ILE A 137 -3.90 7.17 3.99
N SER A 138 -2.92 6.40 3.53
CA SER A 138 -3.15 5.32 2.56
C SER A 138 -4.02 4.20 3.14
N HIS A 139 -3.81 3.85 4.41
CA HIS A 139 -4.64 2.92 5.17
C HIS A 139 -4.33 2.95 6.69
N ALA A 140 -5.16 2.27 7.49
CA ALA A 140 -5.18 2.38 8.96
C ALA A 140 -4.10 1.58 9.72
N HIS A 141 -3.14 0.93 9.05
CA HIS A 141 -2.06 0.26 9.78
C HIS A 141 -1.15 1.27 10.47
N GLY A 142 -0.57 0.86 11.60
CA GLY A 142 0.19 1.74 12.49
C GLY A 142 1.40 2.42 11.85
N ASP A 143 1.99 1.79 10.84
CA ASP A 143 3.12 2.30 10.05
C ASP A 143 2.74 3.38 9.03
N HIS A 144 1.44 3.70 8.90
CA HIS A 144 0.92 4.76 8.02
C HIS A 144 0.14 5.83 8.80
N VAL A 145 -0.63 5.43 9.82
CA VAL A 145 -1.49 6.35 10.59
C VAL A 145 -0.85 6.84 11.89
N GLY A 146 0.28 6.26 12.31
CA GLY A 146 0.84 6.45 13.67
C GLY A 146 1.09 7.91 14.05
N GLY A 147 1.57 8.74 13.14
CA GLY A 147 1.80 10.18 13.37
C GLY A 147 0.63 11.10 13.05
N ALA A 148 -0.51 10.57 12.57
CA ALA A 148 -1.63 11.40 12.14
C ALA A 148 -2.17 12.29 13.26
N LYS A 149 -2.28 11.76 14.48
CA LYS A 149 -2.67 12.55 15.66
C LYS A 149 -1.69 13.65 15.99
N LEU A 150 -0.38 13.40 15.89
CA LEU A 150 0.65 14.41 16.08
C LEU A 150 0.48 15.57 15.09
N MET A 151 0.26 15.27 13.81
CA MET A 151 0.07 16.29 12.76
C MET A 151 -1.22 17.09 12.99
N GLN A 152 -2.31 16.42 13.37
CA GLN A 152 -3.59 17.08 13.66
C GLN A 152 -3.52 17.98 14.90
N ASP A 153 -3.00 17.48 16.03
CA ASP A 153 -3.03 18.21 17.30
C ASP A 153 -2.03 19.38 17.32
N ARG A 154 -0.86 19.19 16.71
CA ARG A 154 0.23 20.17 16.82
C ARG A 154 0.22 21.20 15.70
N PHE A 155 -0.21 20.80 14.50
CA PHE A 155 -0.13 21.66 13.33
C PHE A 155 -1.49 21.97 12.70
N GLY A 156 -2.59 21.38 13.24
CA GLY A 156 -3.93 21.60 12.72
C GLY A 156 -4.17 20.97 11.35
N SER A 157 -3.36 19.99 10.97
CA SER A 157 -3.50 19.29 9.69
C SER A 157 -4.81 18.53 9.64
N ARG A 158 -5.50 18.58 8.50
CA ARG A 158 -6.73 17.81 8.25
C ARG A 158 -6.41 16.41 7.75
N ILE A 159 -6.95 15.39 8.42
CA ILE A 159 -6.66 14.00 8.11
C ILE A 159 -7.72 13.45 7.14
N VAL A 160 -7.24 12.84 6.04
CA VAL A 160 -8.06 12.21 5.00
C VAL A 160 -7.80 10.71 5.01
N MET A 161 -8.85 9.88 5.14
CA MET A 161 -8.73 8.41 5.17
C MET A 161 -10.03 7.76 4.70
N GLY A 162 -9.96 6.52 4.21
CA GLY A 162 -11.12 5.72 3.83
C GLY A 162 -12.07 5.47 5.00
N GLU A 163 -13.37 5.42 4.77
CA GLU A 163 -14.38 5.26 5.82
C GLU A 163 -14.19 4.00 6.66
N PRO A 164 -13.98 2.78 6.09
CA PRO A 164 -13.78 1.58 6.88
C PRO A 164 -12.53 1.64 7.77
N ASP A 165 -11.50 2.36 7.33
CA ASP A 165 -10.25 2.52 8.07
C ASP A 165 -10.41 3.55 9.20
N TRP A 166 -11.24 4.59 9.02
CA TRP A 166 -11.69 5.44 10.10
C TRP A 166 -12.42 4.64 11.18
N ASP A 167 -13.35 3.77 10.78
CA ASP A 167 -14.10 2.91 11.70
C ASP A 167 -13.19 1.93 12.46
N ALA A 168 -12.14 1.45 11.80
CA ALA A 168 -11.15 0.56 12.41
C ALA A 168 -10.34 1.27 13.50
N ILE A 169 -9.80 2.46 13.21
CA ILE A 169 -8.99 3.19 14.20
C ILE A 169 -9.83 3.78 15.33
N GLU A 170 -11.11 4.10 15.12
CA GLU A 170 -12.01 4.56 16.18
C GLU A 170 -12.22 3.50 17.26
N LYS A 171 -12.15 2.23 16.91
CA LYS A 171 -12.22 1.08 17.83
C LYS A 171 -10.88 0.80 18.53
N SER A 172 -9.76 1.34 18.03
CA SER A 172 -8.44 1.15 18.61
C SER A 172 -8.31 1.90 19.95
N VAL A 173 -7.60 1.31 20.89
CA VAL A 173 -7.25 1.94 22.18
C VAL A 173 -6.05 2.88 22.08
N ASN A 174 -5.33 2.87 20.97
CA ASN A 174 -4.13 3.66 20.74
C ASN A 174 -4.44 5.14 20.49
N ARG A 175 -3.40 5.99 20.54
CA ARG A 175 -3.52 7.42 20.21
C ARG A 175 -3.93 7.59 18.75
N LYS A 176 -5.18 8.00 18.52
CA LYS A 176 -5.80 8.14 17.20
C LYS A 176 -6.16 9.60 16.91
N PRO A 177 -6.10 10.05 15.64
CA PRO A 177 -6.64 11.36 15.25
C PRO A 177 -8.16 11.36 15.38
N LYS A 178 -8.74 12.53 15.46
CA LYS A 178 -10.19 12.71 15.29
C LYS A 178 -10.53 12.51 13.82
N ARG A 179 -11.65 11.82 13.54
CA ARG A 179 -12.22 11.71 12.19
C ARG A 179 -12.44 13.10 11.62
N ASP A 180 -11.92 13.36 10.44
CA ASP A 180 -11.97 14.67 9.81
C ASP A 180 -12.57 14.57 8.40
N ILE A 181 -11.83 14.03 7.42
CA ILE A 181 -12.30 13.89 6.05
C ILE A 181 -12.39 12.41 5.69
N VAL A 182 -13.57 11.98 5.25
CA VAL A 182 -13.77 10.66 4.67
C VAL A 182 -13.45 10.72 3.18
N ALA A 183 -12.50 9.89 2.74
CA ALA A 183 -12.12 9.80 1.34
C ALA A 183 -13.26 9.18 0.51
N ALA A 184 -13.59 9.82 -0.61
CA ALA A 184 -14.49 9.28 -1.61
C ALA A 184 -13.73 8.92 -2.90
N ASP A 185 -14.24 7.92 -3.62
CA ASP A 185 -13.62 7.49 -4.88
C ASP A 185 -13.66 8.59 -5.94
N GLY A 186 -12.51 8.88 -6.55
CA GLY A 186 -12.36 9.97 -7.51
C GLY A 186 -12.32 11.38 -6.91
N GLN A 187 -12.44 11.51 -5.58
CA GLN A 187 -12.33 12.82 -4.90
C GLN A 187 -10.95 13.43 -5.13
N LYS A 188 -10.91 14.75 -5.31
CA LYS A 188 -9.67 15.52 -5.37
C LYS A 188 -9.46 16.26 -4.06
N VAL A 189 -8.30 16.07 -3.45
CA VAL A 189 -7.78 16.93 -2.39
C VAL A 189 -6.93 18.00 -3.06
N THR A 190 -7.41 19.22 -3.09
CA THR A 190 -6.75 20.36 -3.75
C THR A 190 -6.21 21.34 -2.71
N LEU A 191 -4.97 21.77 -2.91
CA LEU A 191 -4.32 22.81 -2.13
C LEU A 191 -3.49 23.68 -3.08
N GLY A 192 -3.85 24.94 -3.20
CA GLY A 192 -3.21 25.87 -4.15
C GLY A 192 -3.25 25.33 -5.60
N ASP A 193 -2.09 25.22 -6.19
CA ASP A 193 -1.89 24.78 -7.59
C ASP A 193 -1.85 23.26 -7.79
N THR A 194 -2.05 22.48 -6.75
CA THR A 194 -1.84 21.02 -6.78
C THR A 194 -3.08 20.26 -6.31
N SER A 195 -3.39 19.17 -7.00
CA SER A 195 -4.49 18.24 -6.64
C SER A 195 -4.00 16.81 -6.57
N VAL A 196 -4.45 16.08 -5.55
CA VAL A 196 -4.30 14.63 -5.41
C VAL A 196 -5.65 13.98 -5.63
N THR A 197 -5.78 13.12 -6.64
CA THR A 197 -6.99 12.32 -6.87
C THR A 197 -6.93 11.06 -6.04
N LEU A 198 -7.92 10.87 -5.18
CA LEU A 198 -8.07 9.68 -4.33
C LEU A 198 -8.75 8.57 -5.11
N VAL A 199 -8.25 7.37 -5.00
CA VAL A 199 -8.82 6.17 -5.61
C VAL A 199 -9.02 5.14 -4.51
N LEU A 200 -10.25 4.79 -4.20
CA LEU A 200 -10.53 3.72 -3.24
C LEU A 200 -10.14 2.38 -3.85
N THR A 201 -9.21 1.70 -3.21
CA THR A 201 -8.64 0.41 -3.61
C THR A 201 -8.70 -0.60 -2.46
N PRO A 202 -9.93 -0.99 -2.01
CA PRO A 202 -10.08 -1.94 -0.93
C PRO A 202 -9.36 -3.25 -1.25
N GLY A 203 -8.84 -3.90 -0.22
CA GLY A 203 -8.13 -5.17 -0.35
C GLY A 203 -7.08 -5.32 0.73
N HIS A 204 -5.99 -4.55 0.71
CA HIS A 204 -4.99 -4.56 1.78
C HIS A 204 -5.62 -4.22 3.14
N THR A 205 -6.41 -3.15 3.17
CA THR A 205 -7.48 -2.91 4.17
C THR A 205 -8.78 -2.59 3.44
N PRO A 206 -9.94 -2.67 4.10
CA PRO A 206 -11.21 -2.27 3.48
C PRO A 206 -11.27 -0.80 3.08
N GLY A 207 -10.50 0.08 3.74
CA GLY A 207 -10.47 1.52 3.50
C GLY A 207 -9.24 2.00 2.73
N THR A 208 -8.45 1.12 2.13
CA THR A 208 -7.23 1.50 1.39
C THR A 208 -7.50 2.55 0.32
N VAL A 209 -6.66 3.60 0.31
CA VAL A 209 -6.67 4.71 -0.64
C VAL A 209 -5.38 4.72 -1.44
N SER A 210 -5.47 4.52 -2.74
CA SER A 210 -4.42 4.81 -3.72
C SER A 210 -4.59 6.22 -4.28
N MET A 211 -3.60 6.75 -4.98
CA MET A 211 -3.62 8.15 -5.41
C MET A 211 -3.04 8.34 -6.80
N LEU A 212 -3.53 9.38 -7.50
CA LEU A 212 -2.92 9.92 -8.71
C LEU A 212 -2.62 11.40 -8.48
N PHE A 213 -1.38 11.83 -8.71
CA PHE A 213 -0.98 13.23 -8.55
C PHE A 213 0.21 13.58 -9.43
N GLN A 214 0.38 14.87 -9.68
CA GLN A 214 1.44 15.38 -10.54
C GLN A 214 2.65 15.83 -9.70
N VAL A 215 3.84 15.50 -10.17
CA VAL A 215 5.12 16.03 -9.71
C VAL A 215 5.83 16.74 -10.85
N ARG A 216 6.92 17.46 -10.57
CA ARG A 216 7.72 18.13 -11.58
C ARG A 216 9.19 17.76 -11.45
N ASP A 217 9.82 17.47 -12.59
CA ASP A 217 11.27 17.31 -12.70
C ASP A 217 11.83 18.39 -13.63
N ASN A 218 12.58 19.34 -13.09
CA ASN A 218 13.07 20.51 -13.81
C ASN A 218 11.93 21.29 -14.53
N GLY A 219 10.80 21.46 -13.86
CA GLY A 219 9.60 22.11 -14.37
C GLY A 219 8.70 21.23 -15.23
N ALA A 220 9.19 20.11 -15.76
CA ALA A 220 8.40 19.20 -16.58
C ALA A 220 7.42 18.38 -15.72
N PRO A 221 6.12 18.36 -16.07
CA PRO A 221 5.12 17.63 -15.30
C PRO A 221 5.21 16.12 -15.56
N LEU A 222 5.17 15.32 -14.52
CA LEU A 222 5.12 13.87 -14.54
C LEU A 222 3.99 13.36 -13.64
N MET A 223 3.32 12.29 -14.05
CA MET A 223 2.19 11.72 -13.30
C MET A 223 2.62 10.52 -12.47
N VAL A 224 2.26 10.54 -11.19
CA VAL A 224 2.48 9.46 -10.22
C VAL A 224 1.22 8.62 -10.09
N ALA A 225 1.38 7.29 -10.15
CA ALA A 225 0.45 6.30 -9.63
C ALA A 225 1.01 5.79 -8.28
N TYR A 226 0.31 6.09 -7.19
CA TYR A 226 0.68 5.71 -5.84
C TYR A 226 -0.17 4.53 -5.36
N SER A 227 0.46 3.40 -5.04
CA SER A 227 -0.18 2.22 -4.47
C SER A 227 -0.32 2.38 -2.96
N GLY A 228 -1.56 2.44 -2.46
CA GLY A 228 -1.87 2.65 -1.05
C GLY A 228 -1.82 1.38 -0.19
N GLY A 229 -1.74 0.19 -0.79
CA GLY A 229 -1.64 -1.08 -0.07
C GLY A 229 -1.27 -2.24 -0.99
N THR A 230 -0.09 -2.81 -0.78
CA THR A 230 0.51 -3.79 -1.69
C THR A 230 0.51 -5.22 -1.13
N ALA A 231 0.85 -5.41 0.13
CA ALA A 231 1.05 -6.73 0.74
C ALA A 231 -0.28 -7.48 1.02
N PHE A 232 -0.21 -8.82 1.05
CA PHE A 232 -1.33 -9.71 1.39
C PHE A 232 -1.32 -10.07 2.88
N ASN A 233 -1.39 -9.09 3.75
CA ASN A 233 -1.50 -9.27 5.21
C ASN A 233 -2.95 -9.16 5.69
N PHE A 234 -3.87 -9.77 4.97
CA PHE A 234 -5.29 -9.85 5.25
C PHE A 234 -5.74 -11.34 5.32
N PRO A 235 -6.96 -11.64 5.81
CA PRO A 235 -7.45 -13.02 5.91
C PRO A 235 -7.40 -13.78 4.59
N ASN A 236 -7.01 -15.05 4.63
CA ASN A 236 -7.03 -15.97 3.50
C ASN A 236 -8.47 -16.31 3.11
N ASP A 237 -9.09 -15.43 2.33
CA ASP A 237 -10.47 -15.54 1.84
C ASP A 237 -10.50 -15.19 0.35
N ALA A 238 -11.09 -16.07 -0.46
CA ALA A 238 -11.16 -15.91 -1.90
C ALA A 238 -11.89 -14.62 -2.32
N ALA A 239 -12.99 -14.25 -1.64
CA ALA A 239 -13.72 -13.01 -1.92
C ALA A 239 -12.90 -11.77 -1.60
N HIS A 240 -12.04 -11.83 -0.59
CA HIS A 240 -11.11 -10.77 -0.25
C HIS A 240 -10.07 -10.58 -1.36
N PHE A 241 -9.50 -11.70 -1.88
CA PHE A 241 -8.60 -11.63 -3.04
C PHE A 241 -9.29 -11.09 -4.29
N ASP A 242 -10.57 -11.44 -4.55
CA ASP A 242 -11.35 -10.86 -5.65
C ASP A 242 -11.45 -9.33 -5.52
N THR A 243 -11.70 -8.83 -4.32
CA THR A 243 -11.74 -7.39 -4.03
C THR A 243 -10.39 -6.73 -4.30
N TYR A 244 -9.30 -7.32 -3.82
CA TYR A 244 -7.94 -6.84 -4.06
C TYR A 244 -7.59 -6.81 -5.56
N ILE A 245 -7.85 -7.90 -6.29
CA ILE A 245 -7.62 -8.04 -7.74
C ILE A 245 -8.35 -6.93 -8.50
N ASN A 246 -9.64 -6.73 -8.21
CA ASN A 246 -10.44 -5.68 -8.85
C ASN A 246 -9.86 -4.28 -8.58
N SER A 247 -9.33 -4.03 -7.38
CA SER A 247 -8.68 -2.78 -7.01
C SER A 247 -7.38 -2.54 -7.80
N GLN A 248 -6.55 -3.58 -7.98
CA GLN A 248 -5.31 -3.46 -8.78
C GLN A 248 -5.62 -3.20 -10.26
N ARG A 249 -6.61 -3.89 -10.82
CA ARG A 249 -7.07 -3.67 -12.20
C ARG A 249 -7.63 -2.27 -12.41
N LYS A 250 -8.42 -1.78 -11.46
CA LYS A 250 -8.91 -0.40 -11.45
C LYS A 250 -7.77 0.61 -11.47
N MET A 251 -6.77 0.44 -10.59
CA MET A 251 -5.60 1.33 -10.56
C MET A 251 -4.79 1.27 -11.86
N ALA A 252 -4.60 0.09 -12.45
CA ALA A 252 -3.91 -0.05 -13.75
C ALA A 252 -4.61 0.76 -14.84
N VAL A 253 -5.94 0.68 -14.92
CA VAL A 253 -6.74 1.44 -15.91
C VAL A 253 -6.63 2.95 -15.67
N LEU A 254 -6.78 3.40 -14.43
CA LEU A 254 -6.73 4.83 -14.09
C LEU A 254 -5.31 5.41 -14.27
N ALA A 255 -4.27 4.67 -13.90
CA ALA A 255 -2.89 5.07 -14.12
C ALA A 255 -2.56 5.20 -15.63
N ALA A 256 -3.03 4.25 -16.45
CA ALA A 256 -2.88 4.32 -17.90
C ALA A 256 -3.62 5.53 -18.51
N ALA A 257 -4.87 5.76 -18.09
CA ALA A 257 -5.67 6.92 -18.53
C ALA A 257 -5.03 8.26 -18.14
N ALA A 258 -4.38 8.32 -16.97
CA ALA A 258 -3.65 9.48 -16.49
C ALA A 258 -2.25 9.63 -17.12
N ASN A 259 -1.81 8.70 -17.96
CA ASN A 259 -0.45 8.62 -18.51
C ASN A 259 0.63 8.60 -17.41
N ALA A 260 0.39 7.88 -16.31
CA ALA A 260 1.34 7.78 -15.21
C ALA A 260 2.63 7.05 -15.67
N THR A 261 3.77 7.67 -15.40
CA THR A 261 5.10 7.14 -15.71
C THR A 261 5.91 6.82 -14.45
N ILE A 262 5.41 7.29 -13.31
CA ILE A 262 6.03 7.07 -12.00
C ILE A 262 5.13 6.15 -11.18
N LEU A 263 5.73 5.07 -10.66
CA LEU A 263 5.13 4.25 -9.61
C LEU A 263 5.75 4.60 -8.27
N MET A 264 4.89 4.82 -7.29
CA MET A 264 5.25 4.94 -5.88
C MET A 264 4.39 4.01 -5.01
N SER A 265 4.93 3.63 -3.86
CA SER A 265 4.24 2.84 -2.86
C SER A 265 4.49 3.42 -1.47
N ASN A 266 3.64 3.05 -0.53
CA ASN A 266 3.77 3.39 0.87
C ASN A 266 4.88 2.61 1.61
N HIS A 267 5.49 1.61 0.94
CA HIS A 267 6.69 0.91 1.42
C HIS A 267 7.81 0.96 0.38
N SER A 268 8.99 1.38 0.80
CA SER A 268 10.18 1.48 -0.05
C SER A 268 10.61 0.16 -0.69
N GLU A 269 10.21 -0.96 -0.12
CA GLU A 269 10.55 -2.29 -0.61
C GLU A 269 9.74 -2.72 -1.85
N PHE A 270 8.61 -2.06 -2.12
CA PHE A 270 7.79 -2.35 -3.30
C PHE A 270 8.12 -1.44 -4.50
N ASP A 271 8.63 -0.24 -4.25
CA ASP A 271 8.97 0.72 -5.30
C ASP A 271 10.45 1.07 -5.36
N ASN A 272 11.28 0.50 -4.47
CA ASN A 272 12.71 0.79 -4.33
C ASN A 272 13.02 2.27 -4.03
N ALA A 273 12.13 3.00 -3.35
CA ALA A 273 12.24 4.43 -3.13
C ALA A 273 13.59 4.84 -2.54
N VAL A 274 14.05 4.19 -1.47
CA VAL A 274 15.33 4.54 -0.81
C VAL A 274 16.52 4.33 -1.75
N THR A 275 16.52 3.28 -2.58
CA THR A 275 17.57 3.04 -3.58
C THR A 275 17.53 4.09 -4.68
N LYS A 276 16.34 4.41 -5.19
CA LYS A 276 16.15 5.48 -6.20
C LYS A 276 16.60 6.85 -5.70
N ILE A 277 16.34 7.18 -4.42
CA ILE A 277 16.82 8.42 -3.79
C ILE A 277 18.34 8.47 -3.75
N LYS A 278 19.01 7.38 -3.42
CA LYS A 278 20.48 7.29 -3.45
C LYS A 278 21.03 7.47 -4.87
N THR A 279 20.38 6.89 -5.86
CA THR A 279 20.74 7.04 -7.28
C THR A 279 20.54 8.49 -7.72
N LEU A 280 19.44 9.13 -7.29
CA LEU A 280 19.12 10.52 -7.63
C LEU A 280 20.20 11.50 -7.13
N ALA A 281 20.82 11.23 -5.98
CA ALA A 281 21.90 12.07 -5.45
C ALA A 281 23.13 12.15 -6.37
N GLY A 282 23.34 11.16 -7.24
CA GLY A 282 24.42 11.14 -8.24
C GLY A 282 23.98 11.53 -9.66
N ARG A 283 22.68 11.85 -9.88
CA ARG A 283 22.11 12.15 -11.19
C ARG A 283 22.75 13.42 -11.81
N LYS A 284 23.16 13.30 -13.05
CA LYS A 284 23.69 14.44 -13.83
C LYS A 284 22.58 15.10 -14.65
N PRO A 285 22.76 16.39 -15.02
CA PRO A 285 21.83 17.06 -15.93
C PRO A 285 21.62 16.24 -17.23
N GLY A 286 20.35 16.05 -17.63
CA GLY A 286 19.98 15.29 -18.83
C GLY A 286 19.85 13.78 -18.63
N GLU A 287 20.26 13.23 -17.51
CA GLU A 287 20.01 11.81 -17.20
C GLU A 287 18.53 11.58 -16.83
N PRO A 288 17.96 10.40 -17.15
CA PRO A 288 16.60 10.03 -16.73
C PRO A 288 16.40 10.12 -15.23
N HIS A 289 15.21 10.49 -14.79
CA HIS A 289 14.88 10.50 -13.36
C HIS A 289 14.70 9.07 -12.84
N PRO A 290 15.35 8.64 -11.74
CA PRO A 290 15.30 7.23 -11.27
C PRO A 290 13.90 6.72 -10.95
N PHE A 291 12.96 7.61 -10.64
CA PHE A 291 11.56 7.26 -10.39
C PHE A 291 10.71 7.21 -11.67
N ASP A 292 11.14 7.80 -12.77
CA ASP A 292 10.42 7.78 -14.06
C ASP A 292 10.77 6.50 -14.82
N LEU A 293 10.04 5.43 -14.54
CA LEU A 293 10.23 4.12 -15.15
C LEU A 293 9.41 3.94 -16.45
N GLY A 294 8.58 4.93 -16.78
CA GLY A 294 7.69 4.88 -17.94
C GLY A 294 6.38 4.13 -17.68
N ARG A 295 5.42 4.34 -18.58
CA ARG A 295 4.05 3.80 -18.46
C ARG A 295 3.99 2.27 -18.44
N ASP A 296 4.88 1.60 -19.19
CA ASP A 296 4.95 0.15 -19.21
C ASP A 296 5.32 -0.41 -17.83
N ALA A 297 6.28 0.19 -17.15
CA ALA A 297 6.65 -0.24 -15.81
C ALA A 297 5.50 -0.05 -14.80
N VAL A 298 4.76 1.06 -14.87
CA VAL A 298 3.58 1.26 -14.03
C VAL A 298 2.53 0.17 -14.26
N ALA A 299 2.25 -0.16 -15.53
CA ALA A 299 1.31 -1.23 -15.88
C ALA A 299 1.79 -2.61 -15.38
N ARG A 300 3.08 -2.92 -15.54
CA ARG A 300 3.71 -4.17 -15.07
C ARG A 300 3.62 -4.34 -13.56
N TYR A 301 3.77 -3.26 -12.79
CA TYR A 301 3.62 -3.32 -11.34
C TYR A 301 2.23 -3.83 -10.92
N PHE A 302 1.16 -3.19 -11.41
CA PHE A 302 -0.21 -3.63 -11.08
C PHE A 302 -0.52 -5.03 -11.61
N LYS A 303 0.09 -5.42 -12.74
CA LYS A 303 0.00 -6.80 -13.24
C LYS A 303 0.67 -7.80 -12.30
N VAL A 304 1.83 -7.49 -11.72
CA VAL A 304 2.47 -8.36 -10.70
C VAL A 304 1.52 -8.60 -9.54
N LEU A 305 0.86 -7.53 -9.04
CA LEU A 305 -0.05 -7.63 -7.91
C LEU A 305 -1.30 -8.47 -8.24
N ASP A 306 -1.92 -8.23 -9.42
CA ASP A 306 -3.06 -9.02 -9.90
C ASP A 306 -2.69 -10.50 -10.01
N GLU A 307 -1.63 -10.83 -10.73
CA GLU A 307 -1.24 -12.21 -11.01
C GLU A 307 -0.84 -12.96 -9.72
N CYS A 308 -0.13 -12.31 -8.79
CA CYS A 308 0.20 -12.91 -7.49
C CYS A 308 -1.05 -13.11 -6.62
N ALA A 309 -2.02 -12.21 -6.67
CA ALA A 309 -3.29 -12.36 -5.97
C ALA A 309 -4.13 -13.51 -6.56
N GLN A 310 -4.11 -13.71 -7.89
CA GLN A 310 -4.72 -14.87 -8.55
C GLN A 310 -4.09 -16.18 -8.06
N VAL A 311 -2.74 -16.24 -7.95
CA VAL A 311 -2.03 -17.40 -7.39
C VAL A 311 -2.51 -17.69 -5.96
N ALA A 312 -2.58 -16.66 -5.11
CA ALA A 312 -3.02 -16.82 -3.73
C ALA A 312 -4.48 -17.29 -3.64
N ARG A 313 -5.37 -16.70 -4.44
CA ARG A 313 -6.78 -17.03 -4.53
C ARG A 313 -7.01 -18.49 -4.97
N LEU A 314 -6.33 -18.96 -6.02
CA LEU A 314 -6.46 -20.33 -6.53
C LEU A 314 -5.98 -21.39 -5.53
N LYS A 315 -5.04 -21.05 -4.66
CA LYS A 315 -4.59 -21.94 -3.57
C LYS A 315 -5.65 -22.15 -2.47
N LEU A 316 -6.68 -21.32 -2.42
CA LEU A 316 -7.79 -21.40 -1.46
C LEU A 316 -9.00 -22.20 -1.98
N MET A 317 -8.98 -22.59 -3.23
CA MET A 317 -10.03 -23.35 -3.91
C MET A 317 -9.67 -24.84 -4.00
#